data_b68f173c1fbbf566a3dd5527ccd723cd
#
_entry.id   b68f173c1fbbf566a3dd5527ccd723cd
#
_cell.length_a   1.000
_cell.length_b   1.000
_cell.length_c   1.000
_cell.angle_alpha   90.00
_cell.angle_beta   90.00
_cell.angle_gamma   90.00
#
_symmetry.space_group_name_H-M   'P 1'
#
loop_
_entity.id
_entity.type
_entity.pdbx_description
1 polymer ?
#
loop_
_entity_poly.entity_id
_entity_poly.type
_entity_poly.pdbx_seq_one_letter_code
_entity_poly.pdbx_strand_id
1 'polypeptide(L)'
;MDNVCYVYPRARALCEKMGSNYHKFNTNYHKFNTKSDSNYHKFNTIMRKLFMFVIINYYLCNVILNQQVMARTIKGSQAAIQSYIFTTAKYDFSAYEKRIMYRLIEFAQDELKGIMIRDNMHKIEPTLFGREITMPVADILKDEDDKNHDKAKKAFRTLSQKHIEYEDDEIWQFTPIITNPKIKKREGLSKFYVFDEIWRCLLDFTKGYRKYELVTAMGFKSVYSMRMYELMSGQKRPLDFTFEDLKLRFGVKDKYKLVGHFKTRVLDIAKKELDESSPYSFNYIEIKEGRKVIGFKFFPTFHPDKQDPELLQVEMRSKLSASIQISQEAYSYLRYSFEFKAEEISKNKKTIIEGEKKIPDFIGFLSSLVGPSRTANNRIGYVINAIKKKTREN
;
A
#
# COMPACT_ATOMS: atom_id res chain seq x y z
N MET A 1 -16.39 -27.70 -10.25
CA MET A 1 -16.65 -28.14 -8.87
C MET A 1 -15.84 -29.39 -8.49
N ASP A 2 -15.37 -30.16 -9.46
CA ASP A 2 -14.77 -31.47 -9.20
C ASP A 2 -13.35 -31.50 -8.63
N ASN A 3 -12.59 -30.42 -8.73
CA ASN A 3 -11.21 -30.39 -8.25
C ASN A 3 -11.02 -30.00 -6.77
N VAL A 4 -12.05 -29.50 -6.09
CA VAL A 4 -11.98 -29.03 -4.71
C VAL A 4 -12.34 -30.13 -3.71
N CYS A 5 -13.13 -31.12 -4.14
CA CYS A 5 -13.62 -32.22 -3.29
C CYS A 5 -12.58 -33.31 -2.99
N TYR A 6 -11.45 -33.34 -3.71
CA TYR A 6 -10.44 -34.38 -3.56
C TYR A 6 -9.47 -34.20 -2.40
N VAL A 7 -9.33 -32.97 -1.88
CA VAL A 7 -8.27 -32.65 -0.91
C VAL A 7 -8.75 -32.61 0.55
N TYR A 8 -10.07 -32.50 0.79
CA TYR A 8 -10.59 -32.43 2.17
C TYR A 8 -11.85 -33.28 2.38
N PRO A 9 -11.77 -34.43 3.11
CA PRO A 9 -12.93 -35.31 3.36
C PRO A 9 -14.12 -34.63 4.05
N ARG A 10 -13.89 -33.64 4.91
CA ARG A 10 -14.97 -32.90 5.58
C ARG A 10 -15.69 -31.91 4.65
N ALA A 11 -15.00 -31.32 3.70
CA ALA A 11 -15.60 -30.45 2.69
C ALA A 11 -16.44 -31.25 1.70
N ARG A 12 -15.98 -32.49 1.34
CA ARG A 12 -16.72 -33.44 0.52
C ARG A 12 -18.04 -33.85 1.16
N ALA A 13 -18.03 -34.22 2.45
CA ALA A 13 -19.24 -34.57 3.20
C ALA A 13 -20.25 -33.40 3.30
N LEU A 14 -19.77 -32.15 3.36
CA LEU A 14 -20.63 -30.95 3.34
C LEU A 14 -21.24 -30.72 1.96
N CYS A 15 -20.46 -30.86 0.89
CA CYS A 15 -20.92 -30.73 -0.50
C CYS A 15 -21.94 -31.82 -0.87
N GLU A 16 -21.72 -33.07 -0.45
CA GLU A 16 -22.65 -34.16 -0.64
C GLU A 16 -23.96 -33.94 0.12
N LYS A 17 -23.90 -33.44 1.35
CA LYS A 17 -25.07 -33.07 2.15
C LYS A 17 -25.85 -31.89 1.56
N MET A 18 -25.15 -30.91 0.98
CA MET A 18 -25.75 -29.80 0.27
C MET A 18 -26.39 -30.22 -1.06
N GLY A 19 -25.75 -31.13 -1.83
CA GLY A 19 -26.28 -31.68 -3.05
C GLY A 19 -27.57 -32.50 -2.81
N SER A 20 -27.62 -33.29 -1.75
CA SER A 20 -28.82 -34.06 -1.37
C SER A 20 -29.98 -33.15 -0.92
N ASN A 21 -29.68 -32.05 -0.23
CA ASN A 21 -30.67 -31.06 0.17
C ASN A 21 -31.18 -30.23 -1.04
N TYR A 22 -30.33 -29.98 -2.02
CA TYR A 22 -30.74 -29.33 -3.27
C TYR A 22 -31.67 -30.21 -4.10
N HIS A 23 -31.39 -31.50 -4.18
CA HIS A 23 -32.29 -32.45 -4.86
C HIS A 23 -33.63 -32.61 -4.17
N LYS A 24 -33.68 -32.66 -2.83
CA LYS A 24 -34.94 -32.66 -2.06
C LYS A 24 -35.70 -31.35 -2.23
N PHE A 25 -35.01 -30.25 -2.38
CA PHE A 25 -35.59 -28.94 -2.60
C PHE A 25 -36.23 -28.83 -4.01
N ASN A 26 -35.53 -29.31 -5.03
CA ASN A 26 -36.00 -29.28 -6.41
C ASN A 26 -37.23 -30.21 -6.64
N THR A 27 -37.26 -31.36 -5.99
CA THR A 27 -38.42 -32.25 -6.03
C THR A 27 -39.68 -31.69 -5.33
N ASN A 28 -39.48 -30.89 -4.28
CA ASN A 28 -40.59 -30.19 -3.61
C ASN A 28 -41.03 -28.94 -4.35
N TYR A 29 -40.17 -28.31 -5.16
CA TYR A 29 -40.47 -27.16 -5.98
C TYR A 29 -41.59 -27.43 -6.99
N HIS A 30 -41.57 -28.58 -7.64
CA HIS A 30 -42.61 -28.98 -8.60
C HIS A 30 -43.97 -29.27 -7.95
N LYS A 31 -44.01 -29.57 -6.62
CA LYS A 31 -45.27 -29.78 -5.88
C LYS A 31 -45.90 -28.48 -5.35
N PHE A 32 -45.14 -27.39 -5.24
CA PHE A 32 -45.61 -26.14 -4.66
C PHE A 32 -46.17 -25.13 -5.64
N ASN A 33 -45.97 -25.33 -6.94
CA ASN A 33 -46.33 -24.35 -7.98
C ASN A 33 -47.83 -24.31 -8.32
N THR A 34 -48.70 -24.87 -7.49
CA THR A 34 -50.12 -24.97 -7.76
C THR A 34 -51.08 -24.35 -6.72
N LYS A 35 -50.57 -23.64 -5.67
CA LYS A 35 -51.46 -23.02 -4.66
C LYS A 35 -50.93 -21.69 -4.08
N SER A 36 -51.67 -20.63 -4.40
CA SER A 36 -51.90 -19.31 -3.72
C SER A 36 -50.74 -18.39 -3.25
N ASP A 37 -51.00 -17.08 -3.44
CA ASP A 37 -50.07 -15.93 -3.24
C ASP A 37 -49.38 -15.78 -1.86
N SER A 38 -49.95 -16.33 -0.80
CA SER A 38 -49.36 -16.22 0.56
C SER A 38 -48.07 -17.04 0.72
N ASN A 39 -47.89 -18.09 -0.11
CA ASN A 39 -46.70 -18.92 -0.09
C ASN A 39 -45.52 -18.31 -0.88
N TYR A 40 -45.79 -17.37 -1.79
CA TYR A 40 -44.74 -16.68 -2.54
C TYR A 40 -43.84 -15.78 -1.67
N HIS A 41 -44.43 -15.09 -0.71
CA HIS A 41 -43.64 -14.29 0.27
C HIS A 41 -42.80 -15.14 1.20
N LYS A 42 -43.33 -16.27 1.67
CA LYS A 42 -42.53 -17.23 2.50
C LYS A 42 -41.40 -17.87 1.70
N PHE A 43 -41.67 -18.22 0.43
CA PHE A 43 -40.69 -18.78 -0.49
C PHE A 43 -39.57 -17.79 -0.77
N ASN A 44 -39.87 -16.53 -1.11
CA ASN A 44 -38.87 -15.48 -1.33
C ASN A 44 -38.01 -15.21 -0.07
N THR A 45 -38.59 -15.27 1.09
CA THR A 45 -37.84 -15.10 2.36
C THR A 45 -36.89 -16.27 2.63
N ILE A 46 -37.32 -17.49 2.32
CA ILE A 46 -36.48 -18.70 2.42
C ILE A 46 -35.36 -18.67 1.36
N MET A 47 -35.66 -18.29 0.13
CA MET A 47 -34.67 -18.16 -0.95
C MET A 47 -33.63 -17.08 -0.66
N ARG A 48 -34.03 -15.94 -0.13
CA ARG A 48 -33.07 -14.89 0.33
C ARG A 48 -32.16 -15.38 1.45
N LYS A 49 -32.72 -16.12 2.43
CA LYS A 49 -31.90 -16.73 3.50
C LYS A 49 -30.95 -17.80 2.97
N LEU A 50 -31.39 -18.65 2.04
CA LEU A 50 -30.54 -19.65 1.38
C LEU A 50 -29.45 -19.00 0.51
N PHE A 51 -29.79 -17.95 -0.23
CA PHE A 51 -28.84 -17.21 -1.07
C PHE A 51 -27.79 -16.50 -0.20
N MET A 52 -28.21 -15.86 0.88
CA MET A 52 -27.30 -15.28 1.89
C MET A 52 -26.43 -16.35 2.55
N PHE A 53 -26.98 -17.51 2.87
CA PHE A 53 -26.21 -18.63 3.45
C PHE A 53 -25.20 -19.20 2.45
N VAL A 54 -25.52 -19.31 1.18
CA VAL A 54 -24.61 -19.74 0.11
C VAL A 54 -23.51 -18.71 -0.11
N ILE A 55 -23.83 -17.41 -0.12
CA ILE A 55 -22.85 -16.33 -0.25
C ILE A 55 -21.90 -16.34 0.97
N ILE A 56 -22.43 -16.45 2.18
CA ILE A 56 -21.63 -16.49 3.40
C ILE A 56 -20.71 -17.72 3.41
N ASN A 57 -21.21 -18.89 3.03
CA ASN A 57 -20.39 -20.10 2.98
C ASN A 57 -19.38 -20.08 1.83
N TYR A 58 -19.71 -19.49 0.66
CA TYR A 58 -18.75 -19.25 -0.42
C TYR A 58 -17.64 -18.28 0.03
N TYR A 59 -18.01 -17.23 0.76
CA TYR A 59 -17.05 -16.27 1.33
C TYR A 59 -16.19 -16.95 2.42
N LEU A 60 -16.79 -17.73 3.31
CA LEU A 60 -16.08 -18.49 4.34
C LEU A 60 -15.18 -19.60 3.72
N CYS A 61 -15.63 -20.30 2.69
CA CYS A 61 -14.78 -21.26 1.97
C CYS A 61 -13.61 -20.59 1.26
N ASN A 62 -13.82 -19.46 0.58
CA ASN A 62 -12.72 -18.72 -0.02
C ASN A 62 -11.74 -18.14 1.03
N VAL A 63 -12.24 -17.69 2.16
CA VAL A 63 -11.41 -17.23 3.28
C VAL A 63 -10.64 -18.41 3.92
N ILE A 64 -11.24 -19.60 4.01
CA ILE A 64 -10.60 -20.79 4.59
C ILE A 64 -9.65 -21.46 3.60
N LEU A 65 -9.95 -21.51 2.30
CA LEU A 65 -9.12 -22.15 1.26
C LEU A 65 -7.90 -21.31 0.85
N ASN A 66 -7.92 -19.99 1.06
CA ASN A 66 -6.75 -19.14 0.84
C ASN A 66 -5.79 -19.07 2.05
N GLN A 67 -6.02 -19.85 3.10
CA GLN A 67 -5.20 -19.86 4.31
C GLN A 67 -4.00 -20.84 4.21
N GLN A 68 -3.02 -20.56 3.37
CA GLN A 68 -1.65 -20.88 3.75
C GLN A 68 -1.14 -19.75 4.66
N VAL A 69 -1.38 -19.96 5.96
CA VAL A 69 -0.86 -19.06 7.00
C VAL A 69 0.66 -19.21 7.02
N MET A 70 1.35 -18.31 6.35
CA MET A 70 2.78 -18.14 6.58
C MET A 70 2.93 -17.19 7.77
N ALA A 71 3.25 -17.76 8.92
CA ALA A 71 3.70 -16.97 10.06
C ALA A 71 4.91 -16.13 9.58
N ARG A 72 4.76 -14.81 9.62
CA ARG A 72 5.80 -13.90 9.19
C ARG A 72 6.24 -13.04 10.33
N THR A 73 7.53 -13.09 10.63
CA THR A 73 8.18 -12.04 11.40
C THR A 73 8.40 -10.86 10.46
N ILE A 74 7.80 -9.71 10.73
CA ILE A 74 8.06 -8.49 9.97
C ILE A 74 9.49 -8.08 10.32
N LYS A 75 10.42 -8.41 9.42
CA LYS A 75 11.82 -8.01 9.52
C LYS A 75 12.02 -6.69 8.82
N GLY A 76 12.81 -5.83 9.43
CA GLY A 76 13.05 -4.46 8.99
C GLY A 76 13.68 -4.26 7.61
N SER A 77 14.35 -5.27 7.04
CA SER A 77 15.07 -5.15 5.75
C SER A 77 14.12 -5.28 4.55
N GLN A 78 13.31 -4.25 4.29
CA GLN A 78 12.40 -4.18 3.15
C GLN A 78 12.46 -2.83 2.46
N ALA A 79 12.34 -2.85 1.12
CA ALA A 79 12.10 -1.64 0.37
C ALA A 79 10.62 -1.25 0.48
N ALA A 80 10.35 -0.05 0.97
CA ALA A 80 9.04 0.56 0.87
C ALA A 80 8.90 1.25 -0.48
N ILE A 81 7.76 1.04 -1.14
CA ILE A 81 7.38 1.73 -2.36
C ILE A 81 6.24 2.67 -2.01
N GLN A 82 6.54 3.95 -1.91
CA GLN A 82 5.58 4.96 -1.53
C GLN A 82 5.07 5.69 -2.75
N SER A 83 3.74 5.85 -2.84
CA SER A 83 3.10 6.72 -3.82
C SER A 83 3.73 8.11 -3.82
N TYR A 84 4.02 8.65 -5.02
CA TYR A 84 4.54 10.00 -5.15
C TYR A 84 3.55 11.04 -4.63
N ILE A 85 2.27 10.74 -4.63
CA ILE A 85 1.21 11.56 -4.04
C ILE A 85 1.49 11.77 -2.55
N PHE A 86 1.78 10.70 -1.81
CA PHE A 86 2.15 10.80 -0.38
C PHE A 86 3.50 11.48 -0.16
N THR A 87 4.48 11.23 -1.04
CA THR A 87 5.81 11.87 -0.95
C THR A 87 5.70 13.39 -1.06
N THR A 88 4.83 13.90 -1.94
CA THR A 88 4.68 15.32 -2.20
C THR A 88 3.53 15.99 -1.46
N ALA A 89 2.67 15.22 -0.79
CA ALA A 89 1.52 15.72 -0.06
C ALA A 89 1.92 16.71 1.06
N LYS A 90 1.04 17.67 1.31
CA LYS A 90 1.20 18.69 2.34
C LYS A 90 0.53 18.22 3.63
N TYR A 91 1.29 17.69 4.57
CA TYR A 91 0.77 17.22 5.86
C TYR A 91 1.77 17.46 7.00
N ASP A 92 1.28 17.47 8.23
CA ASP A 92 2.02 17.73 9.45
C ASP A 92 2.14 16.47 10.33
N PHE A 93 2.64 15.38 9.81
CA PHE A 93 2.83 14.17 10.62
C PHE A 93 4.00 14.32 11.60
N SER A 94 3.84 13.78 12.79
CA SER A 94 4.95 13.51 13.71
C SER A 94 5.75 12.29 13.24
N ALA A 95 6.95 12.08 13.78
CA ALA A 95 7.77 10.92 13.44
C ALA A 95 7.07 9.57 13.75
N TYR A 96 6.32 9.50 14.86
CA TYR A 96 5.57 8.29 15.21
C TYR A 96 4.37 8.05 14.28
N GLU A 97 3.67 9.10 13.86
CA GLU A 97 2.61 8.99 12.84
C GLU A 97 3.18 8.52 11.50
N LYS A 98 4.36 9.04 11.11
CA LYS A 98 5.04 8.57 9.88
C LYS A 98 5.41 7.10 9.98
N ARG A 99 5.86 6.61 11.14
CA ARG A 99 6.17 5.19 11.33
C ARG A 99 4.91 4.32 11.22
N ILE A 100 3.76 4.78 11.73
CA ILE A 100 2.48 4.08 11.49
C ILE A 100 2.22 4.01 9.98
N MET A 101 2.36 5.12 9.25
CA MET A 101 2.16 5.14 7.79
C MET A 101 3.12 4.20 7.05
N TYR A 102 4.39 4.14 7.46
CA TYR A 102 5.36 3.21 6.89
C TYR A 102 4.96 1.73 7.08
N ARG A 103 4.45 1.39 8.27
CA ARG A 103 3.92 0.04 8.52
C ARG A 103 2.68 -0.26 7.67
N LEU A 104 1.79 0.71 7.49
CA LEU A 104 0.63 0.56 6.61
C LEU A 104 1.05 0.33 5.15
N ILE A 105 2.05 1.07 4.65
CA ILE A 105 2.60 0.88 3.29
C ILE A 105 3.23 -0.51 3.16
N GLU A 106 4.01 -0.96 4.15
CA GLU A 106 4.60 -2.29 4.19
C GLU A 106 3.51 -3.37 4.11
N PHE A 107 2.50 -3.29 4.98
CA PHE A 107 1.39 -4.25 5.03
C PHE A 107 0.58 -4.28 3.74
N ALA A 108 0.31 -3.12 3.16
CA ALA A 108 -0.39 -3.03 1.91
C ALA A 108 0.40 -3.67 0.76
N GLN A 109 1.73 -3.48 0.71
CA GLN A 109 2.59 -4.12 -0.28
C GLN A 109 2.68 -5.64 -0.11
N ASP A 110 2.63 -6.12 1.12
CA ASP A 110 2.66 -7.55 1.39
C ASP A 110 1.35 -8.23 0.99
N GLU A 111 0.22 -7.58 1.25
CA GLU A 111 -1.08 -8.06 0.76
C GLU A 111 -1.09 -8.14 -0.78
N LEU A 112 -0.45 -7.17 -1.46
CA LEU A 112 -0.27 -7.20 -2.92
C LEU A 112 0.51 -8.41 -3.40
N LYS A 113 1.54 -8.82 -2.65
CA LYS A 113 2.33 -10.01 -2.96
C LYS A 113 1.58 -11.31 -2.68
N GLY A 114 0.35 -11.21 -2.16
CA GLY A 114 -0.42 -12.38 -1.69
C GLY A 114 0.08 -12.92 -0.35
N ILE A 115 0.87 -12.12 0.38
CA ILE A 115 1.35 -12.49 1.71
C ILE A 115 0.26 -12.14 2.72
N MET A 116 -0.30 -13.15 3.35
CA MET A 116 -1.24 -12.94 4.45
C MET A 116 -0.46 -12.78 5.76
N ILE A 117 -0.61 -11.61 6.40
CA ILE A 117 -0.02 -11.36 7.70
C ILE A 117 -0.98 -11.83 8.78
N ARG A 118 -0.66 -12.96 9.39
CA ARG A 118 -1.42 -13.59 10.47
C ARG A 118 -0.48 -14.35 11.40
N ASP A 119 0.23 -13.63 12.22
CA ASP A 119 0.99 -14.23 13.33
C ASP A 119 0.37 -13.82 14.68
N ASN A 120 1.03 -14.19 15.78
CA ASN A 120 0.54 -13.86 17.12
C ASN A 120 0.55 -12.35 17.43
N MET A 121 1.40 -11.59 16.74
CA MET A 121 1.64 -10.16 16.99
C MET A 121 1.07 -9.26 15.89
N HIS A 122 1.00 -9.76 14.64
CA HIS A 122 0.57 -9.01 13.47
C HIS A 122 -0.60 -9.70 12.80
N LYS A 123 -1.69 -8.96 12.59
CA LYS A 123 -2.86 -9.46 11.87
C LYS A 123 -3.43 -8.36 11.00
N ILE A 124 -3.76 -8.73 9.76
CA ILE A 124 -4.53 -7.90 8.85
C ILE A 124 -5.78 -8.69 8.49
N GLU A 125 -6.90 -8.26 8.98
CA GLU A 125 -8.18 -8.93 8.82
C GLU A 125 -9.09 -8.06 7.92
N PRO A 126 -9.51 -8.57 6.74
CA PRO A 126 -10.44 -7.84 5.90
C PRO A 126 -11.77 -7.69 6.62
N THR A 127 -12.36 -6.51 6.51
CA THR A 127 -13.70 -6.18 7.02
C THR A 127 -14.60 -5.77 5.86
N LEU A 128 -15.85 -5.45 6.15
CA LEU A 128 -16.80 -5.03 5.09
C LEU A 128 -16.39 -3.72 4.39
N PHE A 129 -15.68 -2.82 5.09
CA PHE A 129 -15.35 -1.49 4.58
C PHE A 129 -13.85 -1.18 4.59
N GLY A 130 -13.00 -2.18 4.81
CA GLY A 130 -11.56 -1.97 4.88
C GLY A 130 -10.82 -3.10 5.58
N ARG A 131 -9.83 -2.75 6.41
CA ARG A 131 -9.01 -3.72 7.13
C ARG A 131 -8.93 -3.37 8.60
N GLU A 132 -9.04 -4.39 9.43
CA GLU A 132 -8.68 -4.30 10.85
C GLU A 132 -7.23 -4.75 11.02
N ILE A 133 -6.42 -3.87 11.59
CA ILE A 133 -4.98 -4.10 11.75
C ILE A 133 -4.67 -4.27 13.22
N THR A 134 -3.94 -5.34 13.56
CA THR A 134 -3.32 -5.55 14.86
C THR A 134 -1.81 -5.57 14.67
N MET A 135 -1.07 -4.79 15.45
CA MET A 135 0.40 -4.79 15.46
C MET A 135 0.95 -4.36 16.82
N PRO A 136 2.19 -4.74 17.18
CA PRO A 136 2.86 -4.25 18.38
C PRO A 136 3.02 -2.73 18.36
N VAL A 137 2.88 -2.09 19.52
CA VAL A 137 3.23 -0.67 19.67
C VAL A 137 4.73 -0.47 19.47
N ALA A 138 5.55 -1.48 19.76
CA ALA A 138 6.99 -1.46 19.53
C ALA A 138 7.37 -1.23 18.06
N ASP A 139 6.53 -1.64 17.11
CA ASP A 139 6.78 -1.50 15.67
C ASP A 139 6.87 -0.06 15.18
N ILE A 140 6.36 0.88 15.95
CA ILE A 140 6.39 2.30 15.64
C ILE A 140 7.34 3.10 16.54
N LEU A 141 8.01 2.44 17.47
CA LEU A 141 9.14 3.02 18.21
C LEU A 141 10.37 3.09 17.29
N LYS A 142 11.30 3.96 17.61
CA LYS A 142 12.49 4.17 16.78
C LYS A 142 13.40 2.94 16.80
N ASP A 143 13.69 2.46 18.01
CA ASP A 143 14.58 1.35 18.33
C ASP A 143 14.18 0.72 19.67
N GLU A 144 14.88 -0.31 20.10
CA GLU A 144 14.62 -1.02 21.37
C GLU A 144 14.79 -0.13 22.61
N ASP A 145 15.58 0.93 22.52
CA ASP A 145 15.81 1.89 23.60
C ASP A 145 14.72 2.96 23.68
N ASP A 146 13.88 3.09 22.67
CA ASP A 146 12.80 4.07 22.62
C ASP A 146 11.61 3.62 23.49
N LYS A 147 11.58 4.10 24.74
CA LYS A 147 10.49 3.81 25.70
C LYS A 147 9.32 4.80 25.65
N ASN A 148 9.17 5.56 24.58
CA ASN A 148 8.17 6.63 24.47
C ASN A 148 6.75 6.12 24.09
N HIS A 149 6.22 5.16 24.83
CA HIS A 149 4.88 4.62 24.61
C HIS A 149 3.76 5.68 24.65
N ASP A 150 3.92 6.75 25.43
CA ASP A 150 2.96 7.86 25.46
C ASP A 150 2.95 8.65 24.14
N LYS A 151 4.12 8.84 23.51
CA LYS A 151 4.21 9.46 22.19
C LYS A 151 3.57 8.57 21.12
N ALA A 152 3.80 7.25 21.19
CA ALA A 152 3.14 6.30 20.32
C ALA A 152 1.62 6.34 20.49
N LYS A 153 1.10 6.32 21.72
CA LYS A 153 -0.32 6.46 22.02
C LYS A 153 -0.89 7.77 21.50
N LYS A 154 -0.15 8.88 21.68
CA LYS A 154 -0.54 10.18 21.14
C LYS A 154 -0.62 10.14 19.61
N ALA A 155 0.34 9.49 18.94
CA ALA A 155 0.35 9.37 17.48
C ALA A 155 -0.88 8.63 16.94
N PHE A 156 -1.29 7.52 17.56
CA PHE A 156 -2.56 6.85 17.19
C PHE A 156 -3.76 7.77 17.35
N ARG A 157 -3.84 8.54 18.45
CA ARG A 157 -4.92 9.49 18.67
C ARG A 157 -4.92 10.60 17.62
N THR A 158 -3.79 11.25 17.38
CA THR A 158 -3.72 12.37 16.45
C THR A 158 -3.87 11.92 15.00
N LEU A 159 -3.36 10.73 14.63
CA LEU A 159 -3.54 10.17 13.29
C LEU A 159 -5.00 9.81 13.01
N SER A 160 -5.77 9.39 14.02
CA SER A 160 -7.21 9.13 13.86
C SER A 160 -8.05 10.40 13.70
N GLN A 161 -7.48 11.56 13.95
CA GLN A 161 -8.11 12.86 13.73
C GLN A 161 -7.70 13.49 12.38
N LYS A 162 -6.73 12.89 11.69
CA LYS A 162 -6.26 13.34 10.37
C LYS A 162 -7.00 12.60 9.26
N HIS A 163 -7.28 13.30 8.18
CA HIS A 163 -8.13 12.85 7.09
C HIS A 163 -7.42 13.03 5.75
N ILE A 164 -7.84 12.26 4.78
CA ILE A 164 -7.61 12.53 3.37
C ILE A 164 -8.91 13.11 2.83
N GLU A 165 -8.81 14.26 2.18
CA GLU A 165 -9.91 14.91 1.49
C GLU A 165 -9.68 14.78 -0.01
N TYR A 166 -10.70 14.37 -0.72
CA TYR A 166 -10.73 14.22 -2.15
C TYR A 166 -12.05 14.79 -2.67
N GLU A 167 -11.98 15.56 -3.76
CA GLU A 167 -13.13 16.15 -4.42
C GLU A 167 -12.93 16.07 -5.94
N ASP A 168 -13.96 15.65 -6.64
CA ASP A 168 -14.09 15.72 -8.09
C ASP A 168 -15.49 16.23 -8.46
N ASP A 169 -15.86 16.13 -9.73
CA ASP A 169 -17.15 16.63 -10.24
C ASP A 169 -18.37 15.81 -9.73
N GLU A 170 -18.14 14.61 -9.19
CA GLU A 170 -19.21 13.70 -8.78
C GLU A 170 -19.29 13.52 -7.26
N ILE A 171 -18.14 13.50 -6.58
CA ILE A 171 -18.07 13.19 -5.14
C ILE A 171 -17.14 14.14 -4.40
N TRP A 172 -17.54 14.52 -3.19
CA TRP A 172 -16.65 15.00 -2.15
C TRP A 172 -16.49 13.93 -1.08
N GLN A 173 -15.27 13.59 -0.73
CA GLN A 173 -14.95 12.54 0.21
C GLN A 173 -13.95 13.02 1.27
N PHE A 174 -14.26 12.70 2.51
CA PHE A 174 -13.45 13.05 3.68
C PHE A 174 -13.26 11.81 4.54
N THR A 175 -12.09 11.14 4.43
CA THR A 175 -11.85 9.83 5.04
C THR A 175 -10.73 9.90 6.07
N PRO A 176 -10.95 9.47 7.34
CA PRO A 176 -9.90 9.41 8.34
C PRO A 176 -8.83 8.37 7.96
N ILE A 177 -7.57 8.70 8.25
CA ILE A 177 -6.43 7.82 7.91
C ILE A 177 -6.53 6.50 8.66
N ILE A 178 -6.83 6.54 9.96
CA ILE A 178 -7.14 5.37 10.78
C ILE A 178 -8.36 5.66 11.64
N THR A 179 -9.09 4.63 12.07
CA THR A 179 -10.23 4.79 12.96
C THR A 179 -10.17 3.84 14.15
N ASN A 180 -10.84 4.23 15.23
CA ASN A 180 -11.06 3.43 16.44
C ASN A 180 -9.76 2.79 17.01
N PRO A 181 -8.66 3.54 17.19
CA PRO A 181 -7.42 2.98 17.71
C PRO A 181 -7.59 2.53 19.16
N LYS A 182 -7.18 1.31 19.45
CA LYS A 182 -7.17 0.70 20.78
C LYS A 182 -5.78 0.15 21.09
N ILE A 183 -5.30 0.32 22.32
CA ILE A 183 -4.04 -0.26 22.78
C ILE A 183 -4.33 -1.18 23.96
N LYS A 184 -4.02 -2.45 23.80
CA LYS A 184 -4.04 -3.45 24.87
C LYS A 184 -2.74 -3.32 25.68
N LYS A 185 -2.76 -2.56 26.74
CA LYS A 185 -1.56 -2.18 27.52
C LYS A 185 -0.75 -3.37 28.04
N ARG A 186 -1.40 -4.46 28.46
CA ARG A 186 -0.71 -5.66 28.99
C ARG A 186 -0.02 -6.47 27.88
N GLU A 187 -0.58 -6.46 26.68
CA GLU A 187 -0.06 -7.20 25.51
C GLU A 187 0.90 -6.35 24.67
N GLY A 188 0.92 -5.03 24.85
CA GLY A 188 1.68 -4.10 24.03
C GLY A 188 1.16 -4.01 22.58
N LEU A 189 -0.06 -4.49 22.31
CA LEU A 189 -0.66 -4.54 20.97
C LEU A 189 -1.56 -3.34 20.73
N SER A 190 -1.46 -2.78 19.54
CA SER A 190 -2.41 -1.80 19.01
C SER A 190 -3.37 -2.48 18.03
N LYS A 191 -4.62 -2.02 17.98
CA LYS A 191 -5.65 -2.47 17.06
C LYS A 191 -6.43 -1.27 16.55
N PHE A 192 -6.62 -1.17 15.23
CA PHE A 192 -7.30 -0.06 14.57
C PHE A 192 -7.81 -0.46 13.19
N TYR A 193 -8.66 0.39 12.59
CA TYR A 193 -9.22 0.15 11.26
C TYR A 193 -8.66 1.14 10.25
N VAL A 194 -8.51 0.68 9.01
CA VAL A 194 -8.14 1.48 7.83
C VAL A 194 -9.18 1.21 6.74
N PHE A 195 -9.81 2.26 6.23
CA PHE A 195 -10.79 2.13 5.14
C PHE A 195 -10.13 1.74 3.81
N ASP A 196 -10.89 1.10 2.93
CA ASP A 196 -10.41 0.66 1.61
C ASP A 196 -9.91 1.83 0.75
N GLU A 197 -10.51 3.01 0.87
CA GLU A 197 -10.09 4.23 0.18
C GLU A 197 -8.67 4.62 0.58
N ILE A 198 -8.38 4.62 1.89
CA ILE A 198 -7.04 4.90 2.40
C ILE A 198 -6.05 3.83 1.94
N TRP A 199 -6.46 2.56 2.02
CA TRP A 199 -5.64 1.44 1.58
C TRP A 199 -5.24 1.53 0.11
N ARG A 200 -6.20 1.91 -0.75
CA ARG A 200 -5.92 2.17 -2.18
C ARG A 200 -4.97 3.35 -2.38
N CYS A 201 -5.16 4.45 -1.64
CA CYS A 201 -4.26 5.61 -1.72
C CYS A 201 -2.80 5.27 -1.37
N LEU A 202 -2.55 4.34 -0.42
CA LEU A 202 -1.19 3.90 -0.08
C LEU A 202 -0.47 3.27 -1.30
N LEU A 203 -1.22 2.68 -2.20
CA LEU A 203 -0.78 1.90 -3.36
C LEU A 203 -1.10 2.58 -4.70
N ASP A 204 -1.54 3.84 -4.67
CA ASP A 204 -1.77 4.62 -5.88
C ASP A 204 -0.46 5.18 -6.43
N PHE A 205 0.07 4.54 -7.46
CA PHE A 205 1.30 4.93 -8.16
C PHE A 205 1.03 5.69 -9.47
N THR A 206 -0.18 6.20 -9.69
CA THR A 206 -0.57 6.88 -10.94
C THR A 206 0.29 8.11 -11.26
N LYS A 207 0.80 8.79 -10.24
CA LYS A 207 1.72 9.94 -10.35
C LYS A 207 3.18 9.55 -10.13
N GLY A 208 3.49 8.25 -10.16
CA GLY A 208 4.82 7.72 -9.87
C GLY A 208 4.99 7.28 -8.41
N TYR A 209 6.18 6.85 -8.08
CA TYR A 209 6.51 6.32 -6.76
C TYR A 209 7.95 6.67 -6.34
N ARG A 210 8.24 6.50 -5.05
CA ARG A 210 9.59 6.49 -4.48
C ARG A 210 9.85 5.13 -3.84
N LYS A 211 11.05 4.62 -4.05
CA LYS A 211 11.55 3.39 -3.42
C LYS A 211 12.65 3.73 -2.44
N TYR A 212 12.52 3.29 -1.21
CA TYR A 212 13.49 3.54 -0.14
C TYR A 212 13.53 2.38 0.85
N GLU A 213 14.60 2.32 1.63
CA GLU A 213 14.78 1.31 2.67
C GLU A 213 13.92 1.64 3.89
N LEU A 214 13.03 0.71 4.25
CA LEU A 214 12.08 0.92 5.34
C LEU A 214 12.79 1.08 6.69
N VAL A 215 13.81 0.25 6.96
CA VAL A 215 14.61 0.31 8.21
C VAL A 215 15.23 1.67 8.39
N THR A 216 15.89 2.16 7.34
CA THR A 216 16.50 3.49 7.34
C THR A 216 15.47 4.58 7.61
N ALA A 217 14.31 4.53 6.93
CA ALA A 217 13.22 5.49 7.13
C ALA A 217 12.68 5.47 8.57
N MET A 218 12.52 4.28 9.16
CA MET A 218 12.05 4.10 10.52
C MET A 218 13.06 4.58 11.57
N GLY A 219 14.35 4.52 11.27
CA GLY A 219 15.45 4.89 12.16
C GLY A 219 15.60 6.40 12.41
N PHE A 220 15.09 7.27 11.56
CA PHE A 220 15.22 8.72 11.74
C PHE A 220 14.47 9.23 12.98
N LYS A 221 15.08 10.19 13.68
CA LYS A 221 14.47 10.89 14.83
C LYS A 221 13.54 12.02 14.36
N SER A 222 13.98 12.73 13.32
CA SER A 222 13.26 13.88 12.78
C SER A 222 12.32 13.48 11.67
N VAL A 223 11.07 13.96 11.74
CA VAL A 223 10.12 13.83 10.63
C VAL A 223 10.61 14.55 9.37
N TYR A 224 11.43 15.60 9.52
CA TYR A 224 12.00 16.31 8.37
C TYR A 224 13.02 15.44 7.64
N SER A 225 13.80 14.66 8.39
CA SER A 225 14.73 13.67 7.82
C SER A 225 13.97 12.58 7.07
N MET A 226 12.90 12.04 7.64
CA MET A 226 12.02 11.08 6.97
C MET A 226 11.51 11.62 5.62
N ARG A 227 11.00 12.86 5.61
CA ARG A 227 10.47 13.49 4.40
C ARG A 227 11.54 13.81 3.37
N MET A 228 12.68 14.31 3.79
CA MET A 228 13.80 14.55 2.86
C MET A 228 14.34 13.24 2.29
N TYR A 229 14.39 12.18 3.09
CA TYR A 229 14.77 10.86 2.62
C TYR A 229 13.83 10.34 1.52
N GLU A 230 12.51 10.43 1.75
CA GLU A 230 11.51 10.07 0.74
C GLU A 230 11.66 10.87 -0.56
N LEU A 231 11.93 12.18 -0.46
CA LEU A 231 12.12 13.05 -1.62
C LEU A 231 13.40 12.74 -2.38
N MET A 232 14.48 12.43 -1.66
CA MET A 232 15.81 12.20 -2.26
C MET A 232 16.00 10.78 -2.76
N SER A 233 15.24 9.80 -2.24
CA SER A 233 15.36 8.40 -2.62
C SER A 233 15.10 8.18 -4.11
N GLY A 234 16.11 7.68 -4.82
CA GLY A 234 16.07 7.46 -6.27
C GLY A 234 16.04 8.74 -7.12
N GLN A 235 16.13 9.93 -6.51
CA GLN A 235 16.16 11.19 -7.24
C GLN A 235 17.53 11.39 -7.90
N LYS A 236 17.53 11.64 -9.21
CA LYS A 236 18.77 11.84 -9.99
C LYS A 236 19.00 13.30 -10.40
N ARG A 237 17.95 14.10 -10.48
CA ARG A 237 18.01 15.48 -10.93
C ARG A 237 17.86 16.43 -9.74
N PRO A 238 18.47 17.62 -9.78
CA PRO A 238 18.23 18.64 -8.77
C PRO A 238 16.74 18.97 -8.65
N LEU A 239 16.31 19.34 -7.46
CA LEU A 239 14.95 19.78 -7.15
C LEU A 239 14.96 21.21 -6.64
N ASP A 240 14.12 22.04 -7.20
CA ASP A 240 13.96 23.44 -6.81
C ASP A 240 12.62 23.61 -6.08
N PHE A 241 12.66 24.24 -4.91
CA PHE A 241 11.46 24.57 -4.13
C PHE A 241 11.53 26.00 -3.64
N THR A 242 10.40 26.70 -3.68
CA THR A 242 10.28 27.97 -2.97
C THR A 242 10.27 27.72 -1.46
N PHE A 243 10.66 28.73 -0.69
CA PHE A 243 10.65 28.66 0.77
C PHE A 243 9.25 28.37 1.32
N GLU A 244 8.23 29.03 0.73
CA GLU A 244 6.84 28.83 1.14
C GLU A 244 6.33 27.42 0.78
N ASP A 245 6.67 26.88 -0.40
CA ASP A 245 6.29 25.51 -0.77
C ASP A 245 6.92 24.48 0.17
N LEU A 246 8.20 24.65 0.55
CA LEU A 246 8.83 23.79 1.54
C LEU A 246 8.13 23.84 2.90
N LYS A 247 7.78 25.04 3.38
CA LYS A 247 7.03 25.16 4.64
C LYS A 247 5.68 24.46 4.58
N LEU A 248 4.97 24.60 3.47
CA LEU A 248 3.71 23.89 3.25
C LEU A 248 3.89 22.38 3.24
N ARG A 249 4.88 21.86 2.48
CA ARG A 249 5.19 20.44 2.39
C ARG A 249 5.56 19.82 3.72
N PHE A 250 6.30 20.56 4.55
CA PHE A 250 6.71 20.07 5.88
C PHE A 250 5.67 20.32 6.98
N GLY A 251 4.50 20.87 6.65
CA GLY A 251 3.46 21.19 7.63
C GLY A 251 3.88 22.24 8.66
N VAL A 252 4.74 23.18 8.26
CA VAL A 252 5.31 24.23 9.13
C VAL A 252 5.03 25.64 8.62
N LYS A 253 3.91 25.82 7.93
CA LYS A 253 3.52 27.10 7.31
C LYS A 253 3.66 28.28 8.28
N ASP A 254 3.18 28.10 9.50
CA ASP A 254 3.15 29.15 10.52
C ASP A 254 4.39 29.16 11.44
N LYS A 255 5.33 28.26 11.21
CA LYS A 255 6.61 28.17 11.91
C LYS A 255 7.73 28.76 11.07
N TYR A 256 8.86 29.03 11.72
CA TYR A 256 10.09 29.45 11.03
C TYR A 256 9.91 30.66 10.11
N LYS A 257 9.48 31.79 10.69
CA LYS A 257 9.36 33.08 9.94
C LYS A 257 10.67 33.49 9.29
N LEU A 258 11.81 33.19 9.94
CA LEU A 258 13.15 33.47 9.42
C LEU A 258 13.71 32.26 8.69
N VAL A 259 14.22 32.46 7.48
CA VAL A 259 14.86 31.44 6.64
C VAL A 259 16.01 30.75 7.39
N GLY A 260 16.84 31.51 8.14
CA GLY A 260 17.92 30.94 8.93
C GLY A 260 17.46 29.91 9.95
N HIS A 261 16.33 30.14 10.64
CA HIS A 261 15.77 29.16 11.57
C HIS A 261 15.25 27.92 10.87
N PHE A 262 14.66 28.05 9.67
CA PHE A 262 14.25 26.91 8.88
C PHE A 262 15.46 26.08 8.42
N LYS A 263 16.52 26.73 7.96
CA LYS A 263 17.77 26.04 7.60
C LYS A 263 18.28 25.18 8.77
N THR A 264 18.56 25.82 9.90
CA THR A 264 19.21 25.15 11.04
C THR A 264 18.32 24.08 11.70
N ARG A 265 17.02 24.28 11.76
CA ARG A 265 16.10 23.38 12.48
C ARG A 265 15.39 22.36 11.60
N VAL A 266 15.42 22.52 10.28
CA VAL A 266 14.79 21.61 9.33
C VAL A 266 15.82 21.01 8.38
N LEU A 267 16.50 21.83 7.58
CA LEU A 267 17.37 21.34 6.52
C LEU A 267 18.68 20.75 7.07
N ASP A 268 19.36 21.43 7.98
CA ASP A 268 20.65 20.98 8.53
C ASP A 268 20.48 19.73 9.41
N ILE A 269 19.37 19.64 10.16
CA ILE A 269 19.05 18.44 10.94
C ILE A 269 18.78 17.26 9.99
N ALA A 270 17.96 17.49 8.95
CA ALA A 270 17.65 16.46 7.99
C ALA A 270 18.93 16.00 7.26
N LYS A 271 19.72 16.95 6.78
CA LYS A 271 21.00 16.64 6.10
C LYS A 271 21.92 15.80 6.99
N LYS A 272 22.10 16.22 8.25
CA LYS A 272 22.96 15.51 9.20
C LYS A 272 22.50 14.06 9.40
N GLU A 273 21.23 13.82 9.69
CA GLU A 273 20.71 12.46 9.89
C GLU A 273 20.82 11.60 8.59
N LEU A 274 20.59 12.19 7.43
CA LEU A 274 20.72 11.49 6.16
C LEU A 274 22.19 11.16 5.86
N ASP A 275 23.09 12.13 6.05
CA ASP A 275 24.53 11.92 5.85
C ASP A 275 25.11 10.87 6.83
N GLU A 276 24.55 10.72 8.02
CA GLU A 276 25.01 9.74 9.02
C GLU A 276 24.54 8.31 8.73
N SER A 277 23.28 8.13 8.31
CA SER A 277 22.63 6.81 8.35
C SER A 277 21.84 6.41 7.09
N SER A 278 21.93 7.17 6.00
CA SER A 278 21.11 6.94 4.82
C SER A 278 21.94 6.78 3.55
N PRO A 279 21.54 5.86 2.63
CA PRO A 279 22.14 5.78 1.30
C PRO A 279 21.82 6.99 0.41
N TYR A 280 20.76 7.73 0.72
CA TYR A 280 20.39 8.94 -0.02
C TYR A 280 20.45 10.16 0.88
N SER A 281 21.15 11.19 0.43
CA SER A 281 21.26 12.48 1.11
C SER A 281 21.17 13.61 0.08
N PHE A 282 21.49 14.82 0.47
CA PHE A 282 21.45 15.99 -0.40
C PHE A 282 22.45 17.06 0.03
N ASN A 283 22.88 17.84 -0.94
CA ASN A 283 23.42 19.19 -0.71
C ASN A 283 22.37 20.22 -1.15
N TYR A 284 22.47 21.45 -0.69
CA TYR A 284 21.56 22.49 -1.12
C TYR A 284 22.25 23.85 -1.21
N ILE A 285 21.71 24.70 -2.06
CA ILE A 285 22.05 26.13 -2.19
C ILE A 285 20.81 26.98 -2.07
N GLU A 286 20.98 28.21 -1.64
CA GLU A 286 19.91 29.20 -1.58
C GLU A 286 19.64 29.78 -2.96
N ILE A 287 18.36 29.87 -3.34
CA ILE A 287 17.90 30.65 -4.48
C ILE A 287 17.53 32.03 -3.95
N LYS A 288 18.16 33.09 -4.49
CA LYS A 288 18.01 34.44 -4.02
C LYS A 288 17.45 35.36 -5.10
N GLU A 289 16.65 36.32 -4.65
CA GLU A 289 16.27 37.50 -5.45
C GLU A 289 16.79 38.73 -4.74
N GLY A 290 17.85 39.33 -5.30
CA GLY A 290 18.64 40.34 -4.62
C GLY A 290 19.25 39.77 -3.30
N ARG A 291 18.90 40.39 -2.17
CA ARG A 291 19.37 39.92 -0.83
C ARG A 291 18.41 38.91 -0.16
N LYS A 292 17.23 38.72 -0.72
CA LYS A 292 16.18 37.88 -0.13
C LYS A 292 16.31 36.42 -0.64
N VAL A 293 16.34 35.44 0.28
CA VAL A 293 16.22 34.03 -0.07
C VAL A 293 14.77 33.72 -0.37
N ILE A 294 14.50 33.26 -1.61
CA ILE A 294 13.16 32.89 -2.09
C ILE A 294 12.93 31.39 -2.14
N GLY A 295 13.99 30.58 -2.08
CA GLY A 295 13.90 29.14 -2.15
C GLY A 295 15.24 28.43 -1.99
N PHE A 296 15.22 27.14 -2.26
CA PHE A 296 16.38 26.25 -2.19
C PHE A 296 16.41 25.30 -3.38
N LYS A 297 17.62 25.08 -3.88
CA LYS A 297 17.92 24.05 -4.87
C LYS A 297 18.66 22.92 -4.20
N PHE A 298 18.10 21.72 -4.29
CA PHE A 298 18.64 20.51 -3.69
C PHE A 298 19.35 19.66 -4.74
N PHE A 299 20.53 19.18 -4.39
CA PHE A 299 21.33 18.26 -5.21
C PHE A 299 21.36 16.89 -4.51
N PRO A 300 20.64 15.89 -5.02
CA PRO A 300 20.66 14.55 -4.42
C PRO A 300 22.06 13.96 -4.44
N THR A 301 22.43 13.29 -3.36
CA THR A 301 23.67 12.53 -3.20
C THR A 301 23.36 11.08 -2.86
N PHE A 302 24.22 10.16 -3.31
CA PHE A 302 24.05 8.73 -3.06
C PHE A 302 25.33 8.17 -2.42
N HIS A 303 25.16 7.42 -1.33
CA HIS A 303 26.19 6.80 -0.51
C HIS A 303 26.02 5.27 -0.54
N PRO A 304 26.65 4.56 -1.48
CA PRO A 304 26.45 3.12 -1.67
C PRO A 304 26.93 2.29 -0.46
N ASP A 305 27.89 2.81 0.30
CA ASP A 305 28.43 2.20 1.51
C ASP A 305 27.40 2.10 2.68
N LYS A 306 26.30 2.86 2.58
CA LYS A 306 25.23 2.89 3.58
C LYS A 306 23.97 2.14 3.16
N GLN A 307 23.96 1.49 2.00
CA GLN A 307 22.87 0.63 1.62
C GLN A 307 22.76 -0.60 2.52
N ASP A 308 21.53 -1.01 2.81
CA ASP A 308 21.26 -2.24 3.53
C ASP A 308 21.78 -3.45 2.73
N PRO A 309 22.77 -4.21 3.26
CA PRO A 309 23.36 -5.35 2.53
C PRO A 309 22.36 -6.47 2.28
N GLU A 310 21.39 -6.71 3.17
CA GLU A 310 20.38 -7.75 3.00
C GLU A 310 19.42 -7.36 1.84
N LEU A 311 19.00 -6.10 1.81
CA LEU A 311 18.16 -5.59 0.75
C LEU A 311 18.86 -5.65 -0.60
N LEU A 312 20.15 -5.30 -0.63
CA LEU A 312 20.96 -5.37 -1.83
C LEU A 312 21.10 -6.81 -2.34
N GLN A 313 21.27 -7.78 -1.43
CA GLN A 313 21.30 -9.20 -1.80
C GLN A 313 19.95 -9.68 -2.33
N VAL A 314 18.84 -9.27 -1.69
CA VAL A 314 17.49 -9.60 -2.17
C VAL A 314 17.27 -9.02 -3.56
N GLU A 315 17.66 -7.78 -3.81
CA GLU A 315 17.58 -7.16 -5.15
C GLU A 315 18.46 -7.84 -6.17
N MET A 316 19.69 -8.22 -5.82
CA MET A 316 20.57 -8.98 -6.70
C MET A 316 20.00 -10.35 -7.04
N ARG A 317 19.50 -11.10 -6.04
CA ARG A 317 18.84 -12.39 -6.25
C ARG A 317 17.58 -12.23 -7.13
N SER A 318 16.78 -11.20 -6.89
CA SER A 318 15.62 -10.85 -7.71
C SER A 318 16.04 -10.56 -9.16
N LYS A 319 17.10 -9.79 -9.38
CA LYS A 319 17.62 -9.51 -10.72
C LYS A 319 18.18 -10.77 -11.40
N LEU A 320 18.83 -11.67 -10.67
CA LEU A 320 19.34 -12.94 -11.19
C LEU A 320 18.19 -13.94 -11.47
N SER A 321 17.15 -13.97 -10.64
CA SER A 321 15.96 -14.77 -10.87
C SER A 321 14.94 -14.10 -11.80
N ALA A 322 15.09 -12.82 -12.09
CA ALA A 322 14.23 -11.99 -12.94
C ALA A 322 14.23 -12.39 -14.41
N SER A 323 15.06 -13.36 -14.83
CA SER A 323 14.83 -14.01 -16.11
C SER A 323 13.45 -14.68 -16.20
N ILE A 324 12.72 -14.82 -15.08
CA ILE A 324 11.46 -15.58 -14.99
C ILE A 324 10.31 -14.81 -14.35
N GLN A 325 10.53 -13.70 -13.62
CA GLN A 325 9.46 -13.02 -12.85
C GLN A 325 9.33 -11.52 -13.18
N ILE A 326 8.08 -11.04 -13.22
CA ILE A 326 7.74 -9.62 -13.32
C ILE A 326 8.18 -8.94 -12.01
N SER A 327 8.76 -7.72 -12.10
CA SER A 327 9.09 -6.95 -10.89
C SER A 327 7.84 -6.67 -10.08
N GLN A 328 8.03 -6.52 -8.77
CA GLN A 328 6.93 -6.21 -7.87
C GLN A 328 6.29 -4.87 -8.21
N GLU A 329 7.09 -3.90 -8.61
CA GLU A 329 6.66 -2.59 -9.03
C GLU A 329 5.70 -2.67 -10.22
N ALA A 330 6.11 -3.37 -11.28
CA ALA A 330 5.28 -3.58 -12.47
C ALA A 330 4.03 -4.39 -12.15
N TYR A 331 4.16 -5.45 -11.33
CA TYR A 331 3.01 -6.24 -10.90
C TYR A 331 1.99 -5.41 -10.13
N SER A 332 2.45 -4.60 -9.17
CA SER A 332 1.60 -3.70 -8.39
C SER A 332 0.91 -2.67 -9.28
N TYR A 333 1.65 -2.09 -10.21
CA TYR A 333 1.11 -1.11 -11.16
C TYR A 333 -0.01 -1.70 -12.01
N LEU A 334 0.20 -2.91 -12.56
CA LEU A 334 -0.79 -3.61 -13.36
C LEU A 334 -2.05 -3.95 -12.55
N ARG A 335 -1.88 -4.37 -11.30
CA ARG A 335 -3.00 -4.72 -10.40
C ARG A 335 -3.86 -3.53 -10.01
N TYR A 336 -3.24 -2.41 -9.61
CA TYR A 336 -3.94 -1.27 -9.02
C TYR A 336 -4.29 -0.18 -10.01
N SER A 337 -3.34 0.19 -10.88
CA SER A 337 -3.57 1.29 -11.82
C SER A 337 -4.36 0.85 -13.05
N PHE A 338 -4.28 -0.42 -13.43
CA PHE A 338 -4.97 -0.97 -14.60
C PHE A 338 -6.01 -2.04 -14.26
N GLU A 339 -6.14 -2.44 -12.98
CA GLU A 339 -7.12 -3.41 -12.49
C GLU A 339 -7.00 -4.83 -13.10
N PHE A 340 -5.80 -5.21 -13.54
CA PHE A 340 -5.54 -6.56 -14.04
C PHE A 340 -5.82 -7.61 -12.97
N LYS A 341 -6.51 -8.68 -13.33
CA LYS A 341 -6.61 -9.89 -12.51
C LYS A 341 -5.28 -10.65 -12.55
N ALA A 342 -4.99 -11.44 -11.50
CA ALA A 342 -3.76 -12.23 -11.43
C ALA A 342 -3.59 -13.17 -12.64
N GLU A 343 -4.70 -13.74 -13.13
CA GLU A 343 -4.74 -14.61 -14.31
C GLU A 343 -4.34 -13.88 -15.60
N GLU A 344 -4.75 -12.62 -15.74
CA GLU A 344 -4.46 -11.78 -16.90
C GLU A 344 -2.98 -11.37 -16.94
N ILE A 345 -2.39 -11.08 -15.78
CA ILE A 345 -0.95 -10.86 -15.66
C ILE A 345 -0.20 -12.15 -16.00
N SER A 346 -0.65 -13.30 -15.49
CA SER A 346 -0.03 -14.59 -15.77
C SER A 346 -0.07 -14.94 -17.26
N LYS A 347 -1.20 -14.73 -17.94
CA LYS A 347 -1.35 -14.96 -19.39
C LYS A 347 -0.42 -14.07 -20.22
N ASN A 348 -0.14 -12.86 -19.77
CA ASN A 348 0.69 -11.88 -20.48
C ASN A 348 2.13 -11.77 -19.94
N LYS A 349 2.52 -12.66 -19.02
CA LYS A 349 3.78 -12.62 -18.28
C LYS A 349 5.00 -12.41 -19.19
N LYS A 350 5.10 -13.15 -20.30
CA LYS A 350 6.22 -13.04 -21.26
C LYS A 350 6.35 -11.63 -21.82
N THR A 351 5.25 -11.05 -22.27
CA THR A 351 5.21 -9.69 -22.83
C THR A 351 5.62 -8.63 -21.80
N ILE A 352 5.15 -8.78 -20.57
CA ILE A 352 5.43 -7.83 -19.49
C ILE A 352 6.92 -7.88 -19.13
N ILE A 353 7.49 -9.08 -18.96
CA ILE A 353 8.92 -9.27 -18.66
C ILE A 353 9.81 -8.72 -19.79
N GLU A 354 9.43 -8.96 -21.03
CA GLU A 354 10.17 -8.46 -22.19
C GLU A 354 10.12 -6.92 -22.26
N GLY A 355 8.95 -6.34 -21.99
CA GLY A 355 8.79 -4.88 -21.88
C GLY A 355 9.65 -4.29 -20.76
N GLU A 356 9.66 -4.93 -19.60
CA GLU A 356 10.45 -4.48 -18.46
C GLU A 356 11.97 -4.54 -18.70
N LYS A 357 12.43 -5.47 -19.53
CA LYS A 357 13.83 -5.58 -19.93
C LYS A 357 14.26 -4.54 -20.98
N LYS A 358 13.39 -4.25 -21.94
CA LYS A 358 13.73 -3.44 -23.11
C LYS A 358 13.32 -1.98 -23.01
N ILE A 359 12.27 -1.66 -22.23
CA ILE A 359 11.78 -0.29 -22.11
C ILE A 359 12.49 0.41 -20.95
N PRO A 360 13.33 1.42 -21.22
CA PRO A 360 13.90 2.25 -20.17
C PRO A 360 12.76 2.92 -19.37
N ASP A 361 12.88 2.95 -18.03
CA ASP A 361 11.84 3.47 -17.14
C ASP A 361 10.45 2.86 -17.44
N PHE A 362 10.37 1.52 -17.39
CA PHE A 362 9.13 0.79 -17.66
C PHE A 362 7.93 1.24 -16.82
N ILE A 363 8.17 1.62 -15.56
CA ILE A 363 7.10 2.11 -14.68
C ILE A 363 6.62 3.49 -15.12
N GLY A 364 7.52 4.40 -15.47
CA GLY A 364 7.16 5.69 -16.07
C GLY A 364 6.35 5.51 -17.36
N PHE A 365 6.74 4.55 -18.19
CA PHE A 365 5.98 4.19 -19.39
C PHE A 365 4.58 3.67 -19.02
N LEU A 366 4.44 2.73 -18.07
CA LEU A 366 3.14 2.28 -17.59
C LEU A 366 2.31 3.44 -17.05
N SER A 367 2.91 4.34 -16.28
CA SER A 367 2.25 5.52 -15.75
C SER A 367 1.61 6.38 -16.86
N SER A 368 2.32 6.56 -17.97
CA SER A 368 1.81 7.33 -19.12
C SER A 368 0.57 6.71 -19.79
N LEU A 369 0.36 5.41 -19.63
CA LEU A 369 -0.76 4.68 -20.22
C LEU A 369 -2.04 4.75 -19.36
N VAL A 370 -1.98 5.18 -18.10
CA VAL A 370 -3.13 5.13 -17.17
C VAL A 370 -4.30 5.98 -17.70
N GLY A 371 -4.04 7.23 -18.07
CA GLY A 371 -5.06 8.13 -18.62
C GLY A 371 -5.68 7.58 -19.90
N PRO A 372 -4.88 7.36 -20.96
CA PRO A 372 -5.39 6.85 -22.24
C PRO A 372 -6.10 5.50 -22.16
N SER A 373 -5.69 4.63 -21.22
CA SER A 373 -6.30 3.31 -21.06
C SER A 373 -7.74 3.35 -20.51
N ARG A 374 -8.12 4.42 -19.81
CA ARG A 374 -9.47 4.55 -19.24
C ARG A 374 -10.57 4.67 -20.30
N THR A 375 -10.25 5.25 -21.46
CA THR A 375 -11.18 5.41 -22.58
C THR A 375 -11.17 4.23 -23.56
N ALA A 376 -10.32 3.23 -23.34
CA ALA A 376 -10.22 2.07 -24.22
C ALA A 376 -11.32 1.04 -23.92
N ASN A 377 -12.00 0.53 -24.97
CA ASN A 377 -12.99 -0.54 -24.83
C ASN A 377 -12.45 -1.81 -24.18
N ASN A 378 -11.16 -2.09 -24.36
CA ASN A 378 -10.46 -3.18 -23.70
C ASN A 378 -9.16 -2.64 -23.08
N ARG A 379 -9.24 -2.26 -21.83
CA ARG A 379 -8.14 -1.66 -21.09
C ARG A 379 -6.90 -2.56 -21.02
N ILE A 380 -7.10 -3.84 -20.74
CA ILE A 380 -6.03 -4.84 -20.65
C ILE A 380 -5.34 -5.00 -22.01
N GLY A 381 -6.13 -5.20 -23.07
CA GLY A 381 -5.65 -5.32 -24.43
C GLY A 381 -4.86 -4.08 -24.88
N TYR A 382 -5.34 -2.88 -24.52
CA TYR A 382 -4.67 -1.63 -24.79
C TYR A 382 -3.27 -1.58 -24.19
N VAL A 383 -3.16 -1.85 -22.89
CA VAL A 383 -1.89 -1.81 -22.15
C VAL A 383 -0.90 -2.85 -22.70
N ILE A 384 -1.34 -4.10 -22.91
CA ILE A 384 -0.49 -5.16 -23.43
C ILE A 384 -0.02 -4.86 -24.85
N ASN A 385 -0.86 -4.29 -25.70
CA ASN A 385 -0.47 -3.89 -27.07
C ASN A 385 0.50 -2.70 -27.05
N ALA A 386 0.32 -1.75 -26.15
CA ALA A 386 1.24 -0.63 -25.96
C ALA A 386 2.64 -1.13 -25.54
N ILE A 387 2.69 -2.07 -24.58
CA ILE A 387 3.96 -2.72 -24.18
C ILE A 387 4.61 -3.41 -25.37
N LYS A 388 3.86 -4.24 -26.11
CA LYS A 388 4.38 -4.94 -27.32
C LYS A 388 4.94 -3.97 -28.35
N LYS A 389 4.20 -2.89 -28.64
CA LYS A 389 4.63 -1.87 -29.61
C LYS A 389 5.94 -1.21 -29.16
N LYS A 390 5.98 -0.73 -27.91
CA LYS A 390 7.16 -0.06 -27.37
C LYS A 390 8.38 -0.97 -27.26
N THR A 391 8.17 -2.24 -26.95
CA THR A 391 9.23 -3.28 -26.91
C THR A 391 9.84 -3.56 -28.30
N ARG A 392 9.09 -3.36 -29.37
CA ARG A 392 9.59 -3.52 -30.75
C ARG A 392 10.35 -2.30 -31.27
N GLU A 393 10.05 -1.12 -30.71
CA GLU A 393 10.69 0.14 -31.07
C GLU A 393 12.08 0.32 -30.41
N ASN A 394 12.33 -0.41 -29.32
CA ASN A 394 13.58 -0.45 -28.56
C ASN A 394 14.29 -1.81 -28.74
#